data_3b97db548cfa4beb9729f1f407dfbbc6
#
_entry.id   3b97db548cfa4beb9729f1f407dfbbc6
#
_cell.length_a   1.000
_cell.length_b   1.000
_cell.length_c   1.000
_cell.angle_alpha   90.00
_cell.angle_beta   90.00
_cell.angle_gamma   90.00
#
_symmetry.space_group_name_H-M   'P 1'
#
loop_
_entity.id
_entity.type
_entity.pdbx_description
1 polymer ?
#
loop_
_entity_poly.entity_id
_entity_poly.type
_entity_poly.pdbx_seq_one_letter_code
_entity_poly.pdbx_strand_id
1 'polypeptide(L)'
;MRIKRDKPAKQLVRENIGGVLRNARDNDGKILYREVDDRKGDDVWRIPQLQPASYEWTGFSTQKHHDLLGQIIELASHPDSIVADFFCGSGTTLAEAERRGRKWIGVDLGRFAIHTSRKRLIEVQRNLHKEGKPYRAFDVHNLGRYERQWWHKKYILDEQQKRGSIEEPDDEHRRVVLEFFRAEVMSMTLSPLIHGRKGQAFCHVSSIDTLFTRTEAKDVAMAVAATGGKEVYCLAWEFEMEVRHRTNALERETGVVMKLIQIPREVMERNRTSPPPFLEMAVLEAEPVYRHNGGGVPYVDIKLVNFIPSLAEVPTKELKALQERAMKGGFDFIDFWAIDFEWANGHQKNPVFQIDKQRQLEMPFVHHWQDYRTRGGGLHT
;
A
#
# COMPACT_ATOMS: atom_id res chain seq x y z
N MET A 1 -34.47 -10.66 10.08
CA MET A 1 -33.04 -10.80 10.27
C MET A 1 -32.75 -10.65 11.76
N ARG A 2 -31.83 -11.43 12.34
CA ARG A 2 -31.53 -11.42 13.79
C ARG A 2 -30.07 -11.04 14.00
N ILE A 3 -29.82 -10.20 14.98
CA ILE A 3 -28.49 -9.70 15.37
C ILE A 3 -28.12 -10.36 16.69
N LYS A 4 -26.89 -10.85 16.82
CA LYS A 4 -26.36 -11.39 18.06
C LYS A 4 -26.30 -10.30 19.14
N ARG A 5 -26.63 -10.64 20.37
CA ARG A 5 -26.59 -9.74 21.52
C ARG A 5 -25.23 -9.88 22.21
N ASP A 6 -24.74 -8.78 22.79
CA ASP A 6 -23.54 -8.81 23.63
C ASP A 6 -23.78 -9.57 24.95
N LYS A 7 -25.03 -9.55 25.42
CA LYS A 7 -25.47 -10.30 26.60
C LYS A 7 -26.80 -10.97 26.30
N PRO A 8 -26.99 -12.24 26.69
CA PRO A 8 -28.26 -12.93 26.58
C PRO A 8 -29.38 -12.15 27.32
N ALA A 9 -30.56 -12.17 26.76
CA ALA A 9 -31.74 -11.56 27.39
C ALA A 9 -32.83 -12.62 27.59
N LYS A 10 -33.58 -12.49 28.68
CA LYS A 10 -34.71 -13.34 28.95
C LYS A 10 -35.90 -12.93 28.08
N GLN A 11 -36.45 -13.86 27.32
CA GLN A 11 -37.63 -13.68 26.49
C GLN A 11 -38.75 -14.55 27.02
N LEU A 12 -39.94 -13.98 27.12
CA LEU A 12 -41.17 -14.72 27.46
C LEU A 12 -41.44 -15.84 26.45
N VAL A 13 -41.68 -17.05 26.97
CA VAL A 13 -42.17 -18.14 26.16
C VAL A 13 -43.68 -17.99 26.05
N ARG A 14 -44.19 -17.99 24.83
CA ARG A 14 -45.64 -17.93 24.55
C ARG A 14 -46.07 -19.19 23.88
N GLU A 15 -47.26 -19.66 24.24
CA GLU A 15 -47.93 -20.81 23.65
C GLU A 15 -49.29 -20.41 23.09
N ASN A 16 -49.73 -21.11 22.06
CA ASN A 16 -51.03 -20.86 21.47
C ASN A 16 -52.03 -21.90 22.01
N ILE A 17 -52.98 -21.44 22.82
CA ILE A 17 -54.02 -22.26 23.40
C ILE A 17 -55.37 -21.82 22.80
N GLY A 18 -55.96 -22.63 21.98
CA GLY A 18 -57.27 -22.34 21.37
C GLY A 18 -57.24 -21.10 20.46
N GLY A 19 -56.15 -20.80 19.78
CA GLY A 19 -56.02 -19.64 18.89
C GLY A 19 -55.57 -18.36 19.61
N VAL A 20 -55.40 -18.36 20.95
CA VAL A 20 -54.97 -17.21 21.74
C VAL A 20 -53.54 -17.43 22.24
N LEU A 21 -52.66 -16.47 21.98
CA LEU A 21 -51.27 -16.46 22.48
C LEU A 21 -51.28 -16.13 23.98
N ARG A 22 -50.87 -17.08 24.83
CA ARG A 22 -50.72 -16.93 26.27
C ARG A 22 -49.25 -17.13 26.69
N ASN A 23 -48.87 -16.57 27.85
CA ASN A 23 -47.56 -16.83 28.43
C ASN A 23 -47.50 -18.29 28.93
N ALA A 24 -46.52 -19.05 28.44
CA ALA A 24 -46.30 -20.41 28.92
C ALA A 24 -45.90 -20.41 30.39
N ARG A 25 -46.39 -21.43 31.12
CA ARG A 25 -46.08 -21.58 32.55
C ARG A 25 -45.47 -22.96 32.80
N ASP A 26 -44.67 -23.04 33.82
CA ASP A 26 -44.16 -24.34 34.29
C ASP A 26 -45.24 -25.08 35.14
N ASN A 27 -44.85 -26.26 35.59
CA ASN A 27 -45.73 -27.12 36.39
C ASN A 27 -46.18 -26.46 37.74
N ASP A 28 -45.44 -25.45 38.20
CA ASP A 28 -45.72 -24.66 39.42
C ASP A 28 -46.49 -23.36 39.11
N GLY A 29 -46.90 -23.17 37.86
CA GLY A 29 -47.67 -22.01 37.42
C GLY A 29 -46.84 -20.74 37.18
N LYS A 30 -45.50 -20.80 37.26
CA LYS A 30 -44.61 -19.65 36.98
C LYS A 30 -44.44 -19.46 35.51
N ILE A 31 -44.29 -18.20 35.08
CA ILE A 31 -44.06 -17.84 33.68
C ILE A 31 -42.70 -18.32 33.22
N LEU A 32 -42.68 -19.03 32.10
CA LEU A 32 -41.44 -19.54 31.47
C LEU A 32 -40.74 -18.44 30.67
N TYR A 33 -39.45 -18.37 30.87
CA TYR A 33 -38.53 -17.53 30.09
C TYR A 33 -37.47 -18.41 29.43
N ARG A 34 -37.12 -18.08 28.20
CA ARG A 34 -35.94 -18.63 27.54
C ARG A 34 -34.87 -17.54 27.42
N GLU A 35 -33.62 -17.91 27.51
CA GLU A 35 -32.53 -17.05 27.14
C GLU A 35 -32.42 -16.98 25.62
N VAL A 36 -32.27 -15.77 25.10
CA VAL A 36 -32.03 -15.49 23.68
C VAL A 36 -30.82 -14.61 23.57
N ASP A 37 -29.91 -15.05 22.72
CA ASP A 37 -28.66 -14.35 22.42
C ASP A 37 -28.74 -13.51 21.14
N ASP A 38 -29.95 -13.44 20.55
CA ASP A 38 -30.23 -12.66 19.36
C ASP A 38 -31.41 -11.69 19.56
N ARG A 39 -31.50 -10.68 18.68
CA ARG A 39 -32.66 -9.76 18.58
C ARG A 39 -33.01 -9.51 17.11
N LYS A 40 -34.25 -9.10 16.84
CA LYS A 40 -34.58 -8.56 15.52
C LYS A 40 -33.68 -7.36 15.21
N GLY A 41 -33.19 -7.29 13.97
CA GLY A 41 -32.56 -6.09 13.46
C GLY A 41 -33.55 -4.93 13.50
N ASP A 42 -33.10 -3.76 13.95
CA ASP A 42 -33.87 -2.54 13.98
C ASP A 42 -33.56 -1.73 12.72
N ASP A 43 -34.47 -0.92 12.25
CA ASP A 43 -34.31 0.00 11.13
C ASP A 43 -33.71 1.35 11.59
N VAL A 44 -33.73 1.61 12.89
CA VAL A 44 -33.12 2.80 13.49
C VAL A 44 -31.89 2.41 14.31
N TRP A 45 -30.73 2.83 13.88
CA TRP A 45 -29.45 2.55 14.55
C TRP A 45 -28.93 3.79 15.26
N ARG A 46 -28.69 3.67 16.58
CA ARG A 46 -28.14 4.73 17.41
C ARG A 46 -26.64 4.49 17.58
N ILE A 47 -25.87 4.88 16.57
CA ILE A 47 -24.41 4.77 16.58
C ILE A 47 -23.84 6.16 16.75
N PRO A 48 -22.96 6.38 17.72
CA PRO A 48 -22.33 7.69 17.93
C PRO A 48 -21.44 8.07 16.74
N GLN A 49 -21.30 9.35 16.50
CA GLN A 49 -20.32 9.83 15.54
C GLN A 49 -18.92 9.54 16.06
N LEU A 50 -18.05 9.07 15.19
CA LEU A 50 -16.65 8.87 15.50
C LEU A 50 -15.98 10.21 15.83
N GLN A 51 -15.39 10.31 17.01
CA GLN A 51 -14.69 11.51 17.45
C GLN A 51 -13.19 11.41 17.18
N PRO A 52 -12.51 12.54 16.86
CA PRO A 52 -11.05 12.54 16.68
C PRO A 52 -10.26 12.08 17.91
N ALA A 53 -10.84 12.18 19.10
CA ALA A 53 -10.24 11.69 20.34
C ALA A 53 -10.46 10.19 20.59
N SER A 54 -11.20 9.49 19.71
CA SER A 54 -11.41 8.06 19.84
C SER A 54 -10.12 7.30 19.51
N TYR A 55 -9.87 6.22 20.25
CA TYR A 55 -8.73 5.33 20.01
C TYR A 55 -8.74 4.69 18.62
N GLU A 56 -9.89 4.56 17.98
CA GLU A 56 -10.02 4.02 16.62
C GLU A 56 -9.84 5.06 15.51
N TRP A 57 -9.68 6.34 15.86
CA TRP A 57 -9.48 7.40 14.89
C TRP A 57 -8.10 7.29 14.22
N THR A 58 -8.10 7.13 12.90
CA THR A 58 -6.87 6.97 12.11
C THR A 58 -6.38 8.27 11.46
N GLY A 59 -7.03 9.39 11.71
CA GLY A 59 -6.76 10.65 11.01
C GLY A 59 -7.46 10.76 9.64
N PHE A 60 -8.23 9.75 9.25
CA PHE A 60 -8.94 9.74 7.98
C PHE A 60 -10.29 10.46 8.11
N SER A 61 -10.47 11.60 7.43
CA SER A 61 -11.60 12.51 7.64
C SER A 61 -12.99 11.87 7.41
N THR A 62 -13.07 10.88 6.52
CA THR A 62 -14.34 10.19 6.18
C THR A 62 -14.49 8.83 6.85
N GLN A 63 -13.67 8.54 7.87
CA GLN A 63 -13.75 7.26 8.58
C GLN A 63 -15.13 7.06 9.23
N LYS A 64 -15.68 5.86 9.05
CA LYS A 64 -16.94 5.44 9.68
C LYS A 64 -16.68 4.72 10.99
N HIS A 65 -17.66 4.78 11.90
CA HIS A 65 -17.62 4.05 13.15
C HIS A 65 -17.64 2.53 12.89
N HIS A 66 -16.84 1.76 13.62
CA HIS A 66 -16.73 0.32 13.44
C HIS A 66 -18.07 -0.41 13.67
N ASP A 67 -18.88 0.00 14.64
CA ASP A 67 -20.18 -0.61 14.92
C ASP A 67 -21.15 -0.51 13.72
N LEU A 68 -21.10 0.62 12.99
CA LEU A 68 -21.93 0.81 11.82
C LEU A 68 -21.63 -0.26 10.76
N LEU A 69 -20.35 -0.39 10.39
CA LEU A 69 -19.92 -1.35 9.39
C LEU A 69 -20.11 -2.78 9.88
N GLY A 70 -19.84 -3.00 11.18
CA GLY A 70 -20.05 -4.28 11.82
C GLY A 70 -21.50 -4.77 11.73
N GLN A 71 -22.46 -3.92 12.05
CA GLN A 71 -23.89 -4.26 11.94
C GLN A 71 -24.30 -4.52 10.49
N ILE A 72 -23.84 -3.69 9.54
CA ILE A 72 -24.12 -3.90 8.11
C ILE A 72 -23.61 -5.27 7.67
N ILE A 73 -22.37 -5.62 7.99
CA ILE A 73 -21.74 -6.87 7.58
C ILE A 73 -22.48 -8.07 8.20
N GLU A 74 -22.84 -8.00 9.48
CA GLU A 74 -23.59 -9.09 10.14
C GLU A 74 -24.98 -9.30 9.55
N LEU A 75 -25.65 -8.21 9.18
CA LEU A 75 -26.99 -8.27 8.62
C LEU A 75 -27.00 -8.70 7.15
N ALA A 76 -25.98 -8.33 6.37
CA ALA A 76 -25.95 -8.50 4.93
C ALA A 76 -25.09 -9.68 4.43
N SER A 77 -24.37 -10.37 5.34
CA SER A 77 -23.45 -11.45 4.95
C SER A 77 -23.46 -12.61 5.92
N HIS A 78 -23.10 -13.79 5.42
CA HIS A 78 -22.87 -14.99 6.22
C HIS A 78 -21.38 -15.14 6.56
N PRO A 79 -21.00 -15.98 7.55
CA PRO A 79 -19.60 -16.40 7.73
C PRO A 79 -19.01 -16.89 6.40
N ASP A 80 -17.74 -16.62 6.16
CA ASP A 80 -17.01 -16.93 4.91
C ASP A 80 -17.49 -16.21 3.62
N SER A 81 -18.49 -15.35 3.69
CA SER A 81 -18.87 -14.48 2.58
C SER A 81 -17.71 -13.54 2.22
N ILE A 82 -17.69 -13.06 0.97
CA ILE A 82 -16.78 -12.02 0.51
C ILE A 82 -17.45 -10.66 0.69
N VAL A 83 -16.82 -9.77 1.42
CA VAL A 83 -17.19 -8.37 1.57
C VAL A 83 -16.26 -7.53 0.71
N ALA A 84 -16.81 -6.75 -0.22
CA ALA A 84 -16.02 -5.89 -1.10
C ALA A 84 -16.32 -4.41 -0.83
N ASP A 85 -15.26 -3.60 -0.71
CA ASP A 85 -15.35 -2.14 -0.59
C ASP A 85 -14.36 -1.50 -1.57
N PHE A 86 -14.90 -0.92 -2.64
CA PHE A 86 -14.10 -0.34 -3.73
C PHE A 86 -13.66 1.09 -3.47
N PHE A 87 -14.01 1.67 -2.31
CA PHE A 87 -13.59 2.99 -1.83
C PHE A 87 -13.27 2.90 -0.34
N CYS A 88 -12.40 1.94 0.03
CA CYS A 88 -12.25 1.47 1.41
C CYS A 88 -11.70 2.52 2.38
N GLY A 89 -11.09 3.61 1.89
CA GLY A 89 -10.59 4.69 2.73
C GLY A 89 -9.66 4.18 3.84
N SER A 90 -10.06 4.38 5.09
CA SER A 90 -9.33 3.92 6.27
C SER A 90 -9.49 2.42 6.57
N GLY A 91 -10.18 1.65 5.72
CA GLY A 91 -10.33 0.20 5.85
C GLY A 91 -11.25 -0.27 6.96
N THR A 92 -12.20 0.54 7.41
CA THR A 92 -13.13 0.14 8.49
C THR A 92 -13.95 -1.08 8.08
N THR A 93 -14.46 -1.10 6.83
CA THR A 93 -15.21 -2.24 6.28
C THR A 93 -14.37 -3.53 6.30
N LEU A 94 -13.11 -3.44 5.87
CA LEU A 94 -12.21 -4.59 5.79
C LEU A 94 -11.87 -5.13 7.19
N ALA A 95 -11.58 -4.23 8.13
CA ALA A 95 -11.30 -4.56 9.51
C ALA A 95 -12.48 -5.27 10.19
N GLU A 96 -13.69 -4.79 9.95
CA GLU A 96 -14.90 -5.40 10.51
C GLU A 96 -15.25 -6.74 9.84
N ALA A 97 -14.96 -6.88 8.54
CA ALA A 97 -15.10 -8.15 7.84
C ALA A 97 -14.12 -9.20 8.40
N GLU A 98 -12.84 -8.84 8.61
CA GLU A 98 -11.82 -9.71 9.19
C GLU A 98 -12.20 -10.16 10.62
N ARG A 99 -12.58 -9.22 11.50
CA ARG A 99 -13.02 -9.54 12.87
C ARG A 99 -14.18 -10.53 12.92
N ARG A 100 -15.04 -10.51 11.91
CA ARG A 100 -16.24 -11.37 11.81
C ARG A 100 -16.03 -12.61 10.94
N GLY A 101 -14.80 -12.92 10.56
CA GLY A 101 -14.45 -14.11 9.79
C GLY A 101 -14.93 -14.09 8.33
N ARG A 102 -15.27 -12.91 7.78
CA ARG A 102 -15.58 -12.75 6.36
C ARG A 102 -14.29 -12.62 5.58
N LYS A 103 -14.30 -13.05 4.32
CA LYS A 103 -13.27 -12.67 3.35
C LYS A 103 -13.52 -11.24 2.91
N TRP A 104 -12.50 -10.53 2.48
CA TRP A 104 -12.68 -9.15 2.07
C TRP A 104 -11.80 -8.78 0.86
N ILE A 105 -12.27 -7.78 0.12
CA ILE A 105 -11.56 -7.13 -0.97
C ILE A 105 -11.70 -5.63 -0.74
N GLY A 106 -10.58 -4.91 -0.63
CA GLY A 106 -10.56 -3.47 -0.50
C GLY A 106 -9.83 -2.83 -1.66
N VAL A 107 -10.37 -1.76 -2.19
CA VAL A 107 -9.72 -0.95 -3.23
C VAL A 107 -9.81 0.50 -2.85
N ASP A 108 -8.73 1.24 -3.07
CA ASP A 108 -8.72 2.70 -2.96
C ASP A 108 -7.68 3.30 -3.90
N LEU A 109 -7.92 4.51 -4.33
CA LEU A 109 -7.01 5.25 -5.20
C LEU A 109 -5.86 5.86 -4.41
N GLY A 110 -6.11 6.25 -3.16
CA GLY A 110 -5.19 6.99 -2.30
C GLY A 110 -4.15 6.11 -1.62
N ARG A 111 -2.87 6.42 -1.78
CA ARG A 111 -1.79 5.72 -1.07
C ARG A 111 -1.96 5.78 0.44
N PHE A 112 -2.39 6.92 0.97
CA PHE A 112 -2.65 7.10 2.39
C PHE A 112 -3.80 6.21 2.88
N ALA A 113 -4.86 6.02 2.09
CA ALA A 113 -5.96 5.11 2.38
C ALA A 113 -5.47 3.66 2.48
N ILE A 114 -4.72 3.18 1.48
CA ILE A 114 -4.15 1.83 1.46
C ILE A 114 -3.18 1.61 2.64
N HIS A 115 -2.32 2.59 2.92
CA HIS A 115 -1.40 2.53 4.06
C HIS A 115 -2.15 2.43 5.40
N THR A 116 -3.14 3.28 5.61
CA THR A 116 -3.97 3.29 6.83
C THR A 116 -4.75 1.98 6.99
N SER A 117 -5.37 1.49 5.90
CA SER A 117 -6.10 0.23 5.88
C SER A 117 -5.20 -0.95 6.22
N ARG A 118 -4.00 -1.00 5.65
CA ARG A 118 -3.00 -2.04 5.91
C ARG A 118 -2.58 -2.06 7.39
N LYS A 119 -2.25 -0.91 7.98
CA LYS A 119 -1.92 -0.82 9.41
C LYS A 119 -3.06 -1.31 10.30
N ARG A 120 -4.27 -0.88 10.01
CA ARG A 120 -5.47 -1.31 10.76
C ARG A 120 -5.68 -2.82 10.68
N LEU A 121 -5.54 -3.42 9.50
CA LEU A 121 -5.69 -4.87 9.32
C LEU A 121 -4.62 -5.65 10.10
N ILE A 122 -3.38 -5.19 10.07
CA ILE A 122 -2.28 -5.78 10.86
C ILE A 122 -2.64 -5.77 12.35
N GLU A 123 -3.13 -4.65 12.86
CA GLU A 123 -3.53 -4.54 14.27
C GLU A 123 -4.71 -5.47 14.61
N VAL A 124 -5.71 -5.55 13.72
CA VAL A 124 -6.83 -6.50 13.88
C VAL A 124 -6.33 -7.93 13.96
N GLN A 125 -5.43 -8.33 13.06
CA GLN A 125 -4.86 -9.69 13.05
C GLN A 125 -4.02 -9.97 14.29
N ARG A 126 -3.25 -9.00 14.78
CA ARG A 126 -2.53 -9.10 16.06
C ARG A 126 -3.45 -9.37 17.24
N ASN A 127 -4.57 -8.68 17.27
CA ASN A 127 -5.56 -8.86 18.33
C ASN A 127 -6.26 -10.23 18.21
N LEU A 128 -6.66 -10.65 17.02
CA LEU A 128 -7.21 -11.99 16.77
C LEU A 128 -6.22 -13.09 17.17
N HIS A 129 -4.95 -12.92 16.86
CA HIS A 129 -3.89 -13.84 17.26
C HIS A 129 -3.77 -13.97 18.78
N LYS A 130 -3.74 -12.83 19.51
CA LYS A 130 -3.71 -12.81 20.98
C LYS A 130 -4.93 -13.50 21.59
N GLU A 131 -6.08 -13.41 20.93
CA GLU A 131 -7.32 -14.04 21.35
C GLU A 131 -7.43 -15.52 20.94
N GLY A 132 -6.41 -16.08 20.25
CA GLY A 132 -6.44 -17.44 19.69
C GLY A 132 -7.47 -17.65 18.58
N LYS A 133 -7.94 -16.57 17.95
CA LYS A 133 -8.89 -16.60 16.85
C LYS A 133 -8.19 -16.71 15.49
N PRO A 134 -8.81 -17.39 14.51
CA PRO A 134 -8.24 -17.49 13.18
C PRO A 134 -8.23 -16.15 12.46
N TYR A 135 -7.21 -15.89 11.67
CA TYR A 135 -7.08 -14.77 10.74
C TYR A 135 -6.41 -15.26 9.45
N ARG A 136 -6.46 -14.45 8.40
CA ARG A 136 -5.93 -14.83 7.08
C ARG A 136 -4.84 -13.86 6.66
N ALA A 137 -3.80 -14.39 5.98
CA ALA A 137 -2.85 -13.54 5.28
C ALA A 137 -3.57 -12.73 4.19
N PHE A 138 -3.04 -11.58 3.83
CA PHE A 138 -3.57 -10.75 2.76
C PHE A 138 -2.44 -10.18 1.89
N ASP A 139 -2.79 -9.90 0.65
CA ASP A 139 -1.90 -9.28 -0.33
C ASP A 139 -2.30 -7.83 -0.58
N VAL A 140 -1.30 -6.99 -0.82
CA VAL A 140 -1.51 -5.60 -1.28
C VAL A 140 -1.01 -5.49 -2.71
N HIS A 141 -1.95 -5.27 -3.64
CA HIS A 141 -1.66 -5.15 -5.06
C HIS A 141 -1.60 -3.69 -5.49
N ASN A 142 -0.61 -3.37 -6.30
CA ASN A 142 -0.50 -2.08 -6.95
C ASN A 142 -0.70 -2.26 -8.47
N LEU A 143 -1.67 -1.57 -9.03
CA LEU A 143 -1.95 -1.60 -10.48
C LEU A 143 -0.99 -0.75 -11.31
N GLY A 144 -0.04 -0.05 -10.69
CA GLY A 144 0.83 0.98 -11.23
C GLY A 144 1.20 0.84 -12.71
N ARG A 145 1.74 -0.31 -13.15
CA ARG A 145 2.13 -0.54 -14.54
C ARG A 145 0.92 -0.51 -15.49
N TYR A 146 -0.18 -1.20 -15.15
CA TYR A 146 -1.39 -1.20 -15.99
C TYR A 146 -2.03 0.17 -16.08
N GLU A 147 -2.02 0.92 -14.97
CA GLU A 147 -2.51 2.28 -14.94
C GLU A 147 -1.67 3.19 -15.83
N ARG A 148 -0.34 3.05 -15.78
CA ARG A 148 0.59 3.80 -16.65
C ARG A 148 0.39 3.48 -18.11
N GLN A 149 0.28 2.19 -18.48
CA GLN A 149 0.02 1.75 -19.85
C GLN A 149 -1.33 2.24 -20.37
N TRP A 150 -2.37 2.19 -19.54
CA TRP A 150 -3.68 2.69 -19.92
C TRP A 150 -3.67 4.20 -20.11
N TRP A 151 -3.04 4.95 -19.19
CA TRP A 151 -2.87 6.40 -19.27
C TRP A 151 -2.10 6.76 -20.55
N HIS A 152 -0.99 6.10 -20.81
CA HIS A 152 -0.14 6.29 -21.97
C HIS A 152 -0.92 6.11 -23.27
N LYS A 153 -1.62 4.99 -23.43
CA LYS A 153 -2.45 4.72 -24.62
C LYS A 153 -3.51 5.80 -24.82
N LYS A 154 -4.21 6.15 -23.76
CA LYS A 154 -5.30 7.13 -23.83
C LYS A 154 -4.80 8.54 -24.07
N TYR A 155 -3.72 8.95 -23.42
CA TYR A 155 -3.12 10.28 -23.57
C TYR A 155 -2.58 10.47 -25.00
N ILE A 156 -1.86 9.51 -25.50
CA ILE A 156 -1.30 9.56 -26.85
C ILE A 156 -2.39 9.63 -27.90
N LEU A 157 -3.43 8.80 -27.81
CA LEU A 157 -4.53 8.82 -28.76
C LEU A 157 -5.24 10.19 -28.78
N ASP A 158 -5.47 10.79 -27.59
CA ASP A 158 -6.10 12.09 -27.48
C ASP A 158 -5.21 13.25 -27.99
N GLU A 159 -3.90 13.20 -27.73
CA GLU A 159 -2.96 14.26 -28.14
C GLU A 159 -2.52 14.12 -29.61
N GLN A 160 -2.36 12.92 -30.12
CA GLN A 160 -2.09 12.71 -31.56
C GLN A 160 -3.23 13.20 -32.43
N GLN A 161 -4.49 12.99 -31.99
CA GLN A 161 -5.65 13.54 -32.70
C GLN A 161 -5.67 15.09 -32.70
N LYS A 162 -5.15 15.72 -31.65
CA LYS A 162 -5.11 17.18 -31.55
C LYS A 162 -3.96 17.84 -32.33
N ARG A 163 -2.80 17.16 -32.41
CA ARG A 163 -1.57 17.75 -32.96
C ARG A 163 -1.20 17.27 -34.37
N GLY A 164 -1.77 16.17 -34.83
CA GLY A 164 -1.46 15.62 -36.16
C GLY A 164 -0.01 15.13 -36.32
N SER A 165 0.74 14.96 -35.24
CA SER A 165 2.11 14.48 -35.21
C SER A 165 2.18 13.03 -34.75
N ILE A 166 2.99 12.22 -35.44
CA ILE A 166 3.29 10.84 -35.08
C ILE A 166 4.63 10.88 -34.33
N GLU A 167 4.60 11.16 -33.03
CA GLU A 167 5.76 10.98 -32.15
C GLU A 167 5.76 9.56 -31.58
N GLU A 168 6.96 9.03 -31.33
CA GLU A 168 7.08 7.74 -30.63
C GLU A 168 6.46 7.87 -29.22
N PRO A 169 5.72 6.86 -28.76
CA PRO A 169 5.02 6.91 -27.49
C PRO A 169 5.90 7.29 -26.27
N ASP A 170 7.14 6.82 -26.25
CA ASP A 170 8.08 7.11 -25.17
C ASP A 170 8.54 8.57 -25.16
N ASP A 171 8.61 9.24 -26.31
CA ASP A 171 9.07 10.62 -26.40
C ASP A 171 8.02 11.57 -25.82
N GLU A 172 6.75 11.32 -26.06
CA GLU A 172 5.66 12.10 -25.44
C GLU A 172 5.63 11.90 -23.93
N HIS A 173 5.81 10.67 -23.44
CA HIS A 173 5.93 10.39 -22.01
C HIS A 173 7.11 11.17 -21.37
N ARG A 174 8.29 11.13 -22.01
CA ARG A 174 9.48 11.84 -21.54
C ARG A 174 9.24 13.34 -21.49
N ARG A 175 8.60 13.89 -22.51
CA ARG A 175 8.26 15.31 -22.58
C ARG A 175 7.34 15.74 -21.44
N VAL A 176 6.27 15.00 -21.17
CA VAL A 176 5.33 15.28 -20.07
C VAL A 176 6.02 15.22 -18.71
N VAL A 177 6.85 14.20 -18.47
CA VAL A 177 7.58 14.07 -17.21
C VAL A 177 8.56 15.23 -17.00
N LEU A 178 9.31 15.62 -18.05
CA LEU A 178 10.26 16.73 -17.99
C LEU A 178 9.56 18.06 -17.75
N GLU A 179 8.40 18.28 -18.38
CA GLU A 179 7.58 19.49 -18.17
C GLU A 179 7.13 19.62 -16.72
N PHE A 180 6.57 18.56 -16.13
CA PHE A 180 6.21 18.53 -14.70
C PHE A 180 7.40 18.67 -13.78
N PHE A 181 8.55 18.11 -14.16
CA PHE A 181 9.81 18.23 -13.41
C PHE A 181 10.45 19.62 -13.57
N ARG A 182 9.91 20.46 -14.46
CA ARG A 182 10.45 21.78 -14.83
C ARG A 182 11.87 21.70 -15.37
N ALA A 183 12.13 20.74 -16.24
CA ALA A 183 13.36 20.59 -16.99
C ALA A 183 13.14 20.95 -18.46
N GLU A 184 14.17 21.49 -19.10
CA GLU A 184 14.16 21.76 -20.52
C GLU A 184 14.33 20.45 -21.31
N VAL A 185 13.47 20.23 -22.29
CA VAL A 185 13.59 19.08 -23.20
C VAL A 185 14.78 19.30 -24.14
N MET A 186 15.65 18.32 -24.24
CA MET A 186 16.78 18.37 -25.16
C MET A 186 16.55 17.48 -26.38
N SER A 187 17.00 17.95 -27.54
CA SER A 187 17.07 17.07 -28.73
C SER A 187 18.07 15.95 -28.47
N MET A 188 17.75 14.70 -28.89
CA MET A 188 18.61 13.52 -28.67
C MET A 188 19.98 13.55 -29.38
N THR A 189 20.45 14.72 -29.78
CA THR A 189 21.71 14.89 -30.53
C THR A 189 22.96 14.55 -29.71
N LEU A 190 22.89 14.62 -28.38
CA LEU A 190 24.04 14.30 -27.53
C LEU A 190 24.13 12.81 -27.19
N SER A 191 23.02 12.22 -26.80
CA SER A 191 22.88 10.79 -26.48
C SER A 191 21.40 10.44 -26.42
N PRO A 192 20.97 9.24 -26.84
CA PRO A 192 19.60 8.75 -26.67
C PRO A 192 19.21 8.54 -25.21
N LEU A 193 20.16 8.61 -24.28
CA LEU A 193 19.93 8.49 -22.83
C LEU A 193 19.82 9.85 -22.10
N ILE A 194 20.00 10.97 -22.81
CA ILE A 194 19.92 12.31 -22.26
C ILE A 194 18.70 13.01 -22.87
N HIS A 195 17.64 13.14 -22.10
CA HIS A 195 16.35 13.62 -22.58
C HIS A 195 16.07 15.10 -22.25
N GLY A 196 16.72 15.63 -21.23
CA GLY A 196 16.50 17.01 -20.81
C GLY A 196 17.63 17.56 -19.94
N ARG A 197 17.42 18.83 -19.50
CA ARG A 197 18.36 19.55 -18.64
C ARG A 197 17.59 20.38 -17.60
N LYS A 198 18.07 20.33 -16.35
CA LYS A 198 17.57 21.18 -15.27
C LYS A 198 18.72 21.90 -14.62
N GLY A 199 18.88 23.17 -14.92
CA GLY A 199 20.07 23.94 -14.53
C GLY A 199 21.33 23.39 -15.18
N GLN A 200 22.29 22.97 -14.38
CA GLN A 200 23.54 22.36 -14.87
C GLN A 200 23.47 20.83 -14.99
N ALA A 201 22.45 20.20 -14.41
CA ALA A 201 22.30 18.75 -14.42
C ALA A 201 21.54 18.27 -15.65
N PHE A 202 21.93 17.13 -16.19
CA PHE A 202 21.18 16.42 -17.22
C PHE A 202 19.99 15.68 -16.63
N CYS A 203 19.02 15.32 -17.47
CA CYS A 203 17.86 14.53 -17.11
C CYS A 203 17.74 13.31 -18.01
N HIS A 204 17.60 12.15 -17.39
CA HIS A 204 17.22 10.90 -18.03
C HIS A 204 15.84 10.53 -17.52
N VAL A 205 14.93 10.12 -18.41
CA VAL A 205 13.60 9.60 -18.09
C VAL A 205 13.52 8.16 -18.56
N SER A 206 13.40 7.23 -17.65
CA SER A 206 13.27 5.81 -17.96
C SER A 206 11.95 5.52 -18.67
N SER A 207 11.88 4.43 -19.42
CA SER A 207 10.65 4.02 -20.12
C SER A 207 9.49 3.82 -19.14
N ILE A 208 8.28 4.08 -19.62
CA ILE A 208 7.05 3.97 -18.81
C ILE A 208 6.79 2.55 -18.30
N ASP A 209 7.27 1.55 -19.02
CA ASP A 209 6.96 0.13 -18.80
C ASP A 209 8.07 -0.65 -18.10
N THR A 210 9.25 -0.04 -17.88
CA THR A 210 10.41 -0.73 -17.34
C THR A 210 10.80 -0.23 -15.95
N LEU A 211 11.52 -1.09 -15.22
CA LEU A 211 12.26 -0.69 -14.04
C LEU A 211 13.55 0.00 -14.47
N PHE A 212 13.94 1.07 -13.79
CA PHE A 212 15.28 1.64 -13.91
C PHE A 212 16.29 0.69 -13.27
N THR A 213 17.12 0.07 -14.11
CA THR A 213 18.03 -1.01 -13.71
C THR A 213 19.45 -0.50 -13.42
N ARG A 214 20.26 -1.37 -12.80
CA ARG A 214 21.71 -1.11 -12.61
C ARG A 214 22.46 -0.94 -13.92
N THR A 215 22.06 -1.67 -14.97
CA THR A 215 22.66 -1.55 -16.30
C THR A 215 22.34 -0.20 -16.91
N GLU A 216 21.06 0.20 -16.89
CA GLU A 216 20.61 1.51 -17.36
C GLU A 216 21.32 2.65 -16.61
N ALA A 217 21.45 2.55 -15.28
CA ALA A 217 22.18 3.52 -14.46
C ALA A 217 23.65 3.69 -14.91
N LYS A 218 24.33 2.59 -15.22
CA LYS A 218 25.70 2.62 -15.72
C LYS A 218 25.79 3.29 -17.08
N ASP A 219 24.90 2.93 -18.00
CA ASP A 219 24.88 3.47 -19.36
C ASP A 219 24.59 4.97 -19.35
N VAL A 220 23.65 5.42 -18.50
CA VAL A 220 23.36 6.84 -18.30
C VAL A 220 24.56 7.59 -17.72
N ALA A 221 25.21 7.04 -16.69
CA ALA A 221 26.40 7.69 -16.08
C ALA A 221 27.53 7.85 -17.11
N MET A 222 27.79 6.82 -17.90
CA MET A 222 28.80 6.86 -18.96
C MET A 222 28.43 7.85 -20.07
N ALA A 223 27.17 7.89 -20.50
CA ALA A 223 26.70 8.84 -21.51
C ALA A 223 26.87 10.30 -21.02
N VAL A 224 26.53 10.57 -19.76
CA VAL A 224 26.69 11.92 -19.17
C VAL A 224 28.15 12.28 -19.01
N ALA A 225 29.01 11.36 -18.55
CA ALA A 225 30.44 11.58 -18.44
C ALA A 225 31.09 11.91 -19.81
N ALA A 226 30.67 11.21 -20.87
CA ALA A 226 31.15 11.47 -22.24
C ALA A 226 30.83 12.88 -22.75
N THR A 227 29.76 13.52 -22.23
CA THR A 227 29.41 14.92 -22.54
C THR A 227 30.12 15.94 -21.65
N GLY A 228 30.92 15.49 -20.68
CA GLY A 228 31.55 16.34 -19.66
C GLY A 228 30.57 16.75 -18.53
N GLY A 229 29.39 16.16 -18.46
CA GLY A 229 28.41 16.39 -17.40
C GLY A 229 28.86 15.82 -16.07
N LYS A 230 28.48 16.46 -14.96
CA LYS A 230 28.84 16.05 -13.60
C LYS A 230 27.65 15.61 -12.74
N GLU A 231 26.43 15.85 -13.22
CA GLU A 231 25.22 15.55 -12.46
C GLU A 231 24.09 15.12 -13.40
N VAL A 232 23.30 14.12 -12.98
CA VAL A 232 22.12 13.66 -13.71
C VAL A 232 20.98 13.31 -12.76
N TYR A 233 19.77 13.76 -13.12
CA TYR A 233 18.52 13.31 -12.55
C TYR A 233 18.01 12.11 -13.34
N CYS A 234 17.92 10.95 -12.70
CA CYS A 234 17.31 9.75 -13.28
C CYS A 234 15.88 9.65 -12.80
N LEU A 235 14.93 10.01 -13.67
CA LEU A 235 13.51 9.98 -13.37
C LEU A 235 12.91 8.64 -13.82
N ALA A 236 12.34 7.89 -12.88
CA ALA A 236 11.71 6.62 -13.17
C ALA A 236 10.48 6.39 -12.30
N TRP A 237 9.56 5.57 -12.79
CA TRP A 237 8.39 5.14 -12.02
C TRP A 237 8.74 4.17 -10.92
N GLU A 238 9.67 3.28 -11.20
CA GLU A 238 10.14 2.23 -10.31
C GLU A 238 11.64 2.00 -10.51
N PHE A 239 12.33 1.64 -9.43
CA PHE A 239 13.76 1.38 -9.42
C PHE A 239 14.05 -0.05 -8.98
N GLU A 240 15.06 -0.67 -9.59
CA GLU A 240 15.62 -1.93 -9.09
C GLU A 240 16.22 -1.70 -7.70
N MET A 241 16.00 -2.63 -6.76
CA MET A 241 16.32 -2.46 -5.34
C MET A 241 17.78 -2.07 -5.05
N GLU A 242 18.72 -2.59 -5.85
CA GLU A 242 20.15 -2.36 -5.65
C GLU A 242 20.74 -1.16 -6.41
N VAL A 243 19.95 -0.46 -7.22
CA VAL A 243 20.45 0.67 -8.04
C VAL A 243 21.11 1.72 -7.17
N ARG A 244 20.53 2.05 -6.02
CA ARG A 244 21.05 3.08 -5.12
C ARG A 244 22.46 2.75 -4.59
N HIS A 245 22.73 1.50 -4.25
CA HIS A 245 24.06 1.09 -3.80
C HIS A 245 25.12 1.25 -4.90
N ARG A 246 24.70 1.12 -6.16
CA ARG A 246 25.57 1.29 -7.31
C ARG A 246 25.86 2.74 -7.65
N THR A 247 24.97 3.69 -7.33
CA THR A 247 25.20 5.11 -7.69
C THR A 247 26.49 5.66 -7.10
N ASN A 248 26.81 5.35 -5.86
CA ASN A 248 28.07 5.79 -5.21
C ASN A 248 29.32 5.17 -5.88
N ALA A 249 29.23 3.94 -6.35
CA ALA A 249 30.31 3.31 -7.09
C ALA A 249 30.47 3.94 -8.48
N LEU A 250 29.38 4.18 -9.18
CA LEU A 250 29.37 4.83 -10.51
C LEU A 250 29.88 6.28 -10.43
N GLU A 251 29.55 7.01 -9.36
CA GLU A 251 30.10 8.36 -9.13
C GLU A 251 31.64 8.33 -9.04
N ARG A 252 32.22 7.35 -8.32
CA ARG A 252 33.68 7.19 -8.24
C ARG A 252 34.29 6.78 -9.57
N GLU A 253 33.61 5.97 -10.36
CA GLU A 253 34.09 5.49 -11.67
C GLU A 253 34.00 6.57 -12.76
N THR A 254 32.90 7.34 -12.78
CA THR A 254 32.57 8.25 -13.90
C THR A 254 32.69 9.73 -13.54
N GLY A 255 32.75 10.08 -12.27
CA GLY A 255 32.70 11.47 -11.78
C GLY A 255 31.30 12.10 -11.88
N VAL A 256 30.25 11.31 -12.14
CA VAL A 256 28.87 11.80 -12.33
C VAL A 256 28.03 11.47 -11.10
N VAL A 257 27.49 12.49 -10.47
CA VAL A 257 26.52 12.36 -9.37
C VAL A 257 25.16 12.01 -9.93
N MET A 258 24.59 10.90 -9.50
CA MET A 258 23.26 10.43 -9.94
C MET A 258 22.22 10.64 -8.86
N LYS A 259 21.15 11.37 -9.16
CA LYS A 259 19.99 11.54 -8.29
C LYS A 259 18.83 10.70 -8.83
N LEU A 260 18.39 9.74 -8.02
CA LEU A 260 17.28 8.85 -8.37
C LEU A 260 15.97 9.48 -7.92
N ILE A 261 15.14 9.89 -8.87
CA ILE A 261 13.90 10.63 -8.64
C ILE A 261 12.70 9.79 -9.06
N GLN A 262 11.82 9.50 -8.12
CA GLN A 262 10.59 8.80 -8.44
C GLN A 262 9.58 9.71 -9.13
N ILE A 263 9.08 9.26 -10.28
CA ILE A 263 7.99 9.94 -10.98
C ILE A 263 6.71 9.75 -10.15
N PRO A 264 6.07 10.84 -9.70
CA PRO A 264 4.85 10.73 -8.91
C PRO A 264 3.66 10.32 -9.79
N ARG A 265 2.77 9.47 -9.23
CA ARG A 265 1.56 8.99 -9.92
C ARG A 265 0.67 10.14 -10.39
N GLU A 266 0.67 11.22 -9.66
CA GLU A 266 -0.11 12.43 -9.92
C GLU A 266 0.22 13.10 -11.28
N VAL A 267 1.34 12.73 -11.93
CA VAL A 267 1.63 13.13 -13.32
C VAL A 267 0.54 12.65 -14.29
N MET A 268 -0.14 11.55 -13.95
CA MET A 268 -1.23 11.00 -14.76
C MET A 268 -2.58 11.70 -14.58
N GLU A 269 -2.69 12.66 -13.66
CA GLU A 269 -3.92 13.40 -13.38
C GLU A 269 -4.16 14.50 -14.43
N ARG A 270 -5.29 14.43 -15.16
CA ARG A 270 -5.59 15.34 -16.29
C ARG A 270 -5.82 16.80 -15.91
N ASN A 271 -6.31 17.07 -14.70
CA ASN A 271 -6.76 18.40 -14.28
C ASN A 271 -5.84 19.06 -13.26
N ARG A 272 -4.58 18.62 -13.21
CA ARG A 272 -3.66 19.19 -12.24
C ARG A 272 -3.15 20.55 -12.67
N THR A 273 -3.33 21.53 -11.81
CA THR A 273 -2.90 22.93 -12.04
C THR A 273 -1.51 23.22 -11.47
N SER A 274 -1.01 22.36 -10.58
CA SER A 274 0.32 22.51 -9.96
C SER A 274 1.17 21.25 -10.16
N PRO A 275 2.50 21.40 -10.37
CA PRO A 275 3.38 20.24 -10.49
C PRO A 275 3.32 19.36 -9.25
N PRO A 276 3.29 18.02 -9.42
CA PRO A 276 3.37 17.12 -8.28
C PRO A 276 4.76 17.12 -7.67
N PRO A 277 4.91 16.74 -6.40
CA PRO A 277 6.21 16.63 -5.77
C PRO A 277 6.97 15.43 -6.34
N PHE A 278 8.10 15.68 -6.97
CA PHE A 278 9.08 14.65 -7.34
C PHE A 278 9.97 14.38 -6.13
N LEU A 279 10.05 13.12 -5.73
CA LEU A 279 10.76 12.73 -4.51
C LEU A 279 12.02 11.94 -4.86
N GLU A 280 13.11 12.25 -4.20
CA GLU A 280 14.27 11.37 -4.24
C GLU A 280 13.94 10.03 -3.61
N MET A 281 14.46 8.93 -4.16
CA MET A 281 14.19 7.58 -3.69
C MET A 281 14.67 7.41 -2.24
N ALA A 282 13.77 6.99 -1.35
CA ALA A 282 14.13 6.60 0.01
C ALA A 282 14.94 5.29 0.01
N VAL A 283 15.88 5.18 0.94
CA VAL A 283 16.75 4.00 1.06
C VAL A 283 16.68 3.44 2.47
N LEU A 284 16.39 2.15 2.57
CA LEU A 284 16.50 1.38 3.80
C LEU A 284 17.60 0.33 3.64
N GLU A 285 18.59 0.38 4.53
CA GLU A 285 19.64 -0.65 4.63
C GLU A 285 19.31 -1.55 5.82
N ALA A 286 19.25 -2.84 5.58
CA ALA A 286 18.99 -3.83 6.60
C ALA A 286 19.94 -5.03 6.44
N GLU A 287 20.38 -5.57 7.57
CA GLU A 287 21.29 -6.71 7.62
C GLU A 287 20.65 -7.88 8.38
N PRO A 288 20.67 -9.11 7.83
CA PRO A 288 20.28 -10.30 8.57
C PRO A 288 21.38 -10.69 9.54
N VAL A 289 21.04 -10.83 10.81
CA VAL A 289 21.96 -11.32 11.88
C VAL A 289 21.51 -12.72 12.28
N TYR A 290 22.26 -13.72 11.84
CA TYR A 290 21.97 -15.11 12.16
C TYR A 290 22.45 -15.46 13.57
N ARG A 291 21.57 -16.03 14.37
CA ARG A 291 21.86 -16.48 15.73
C ARG A 291 21.40 -17.94 15.94
N HIS A 292 21.97 -18.58 16.93
CA HIS A 292 21.59 -19.91 17.35
C HIS A 292 21.21 -19.86 18.83
N ASN A 293 20.01 -20.30 19.16
CA ASN A 293 19.65 -20.57 20.55
C ASN A 293 20.34 -21.83 21.01
N GLY A 294 20.67 -21.95 22.28
CA GLY A 294 21.30 -23.14 22.88
C GLY A 294 20.58 -24.47 22.64
N GLY A 295 19.38 -24.46 22.04
CA GLY A 295 18.60 -25.61 21.60
C GLY A 295 18.77 -25.99 20.11
N GLY A 296 19.71 -25.37 19.37
CA GLY A 296 20.04 -25.78 18.00
C GLY A 296 19.10 -25.24 16.91
N VAL A 297 18.08 -24.47 17.25
CA VAL A 297 17.19 -23.83 16.25
C VAL A 297 17.78 -22.50 15.82
N PRO A 298 18.15 -22.33 14.54
CA PRO A 298 18.62 -21.06 14.03
C PRO A 298 17.47 -20.05 13.95
N TYR A 299 17.74 -18.81 14.34
CA TYR A 299 16.83 -17.68 14.10
C TYR A 299 17.61 -16.52 13.51
N VAL A 300 16.90 -15.62 12.87
CA VAL A 300 17.48 -14.43 12.23
C VAL A 300 16.84 -13.19 12.81
N ASP A 301 17.68 -12.27 13.28
CA ASP A 301 17.28 -10.91 13.58
C ASP A 301 17.52 -10.06 12.34
N ILE A 302 16.62 -9.13 12.03
CA ILE A 302 16.84 -8.14 11.00
C ILE A 302 17.23 -6.82 11.67
N LYS A 303 18.47 -6.42 11.48
CA LYS A 303 18.96 -5.14 11.96
C LYS A 303 18.76 -4.08 10.89
N LEU A 304 18.00 -3.03 11.20
CA LEU A 304 17.95 -1.84 10.38
C LEU A 304 19.23 -1.04 10.61
N VAL A 305 20.03 -0.86 9.56
CA VAL A 305 21.35 -0.25 9.63
C VAL A 305 21.27 1.25 9.37
N ASN A 306 20.54 1.62 8.31
CA ASN A 306 20.42 3.00 7.89
C ASN A 306 19.07 3.22 7.19
N PHE A 307 18.52 4.42 7.33
CA PHE A 307 17.34 4.84 6.59
C PHE A 307 17.51 6.29 6.15
N ILE A 308 17.51 6.50 4.84
CA ILE A 308 17.49 7.81 4.22
C ILE A 308 16.09 8.07 3.72
N PRO A 309 15.30 8.94 4.37
CA PRO A 309 13.93 9.22 3.95
C PRO A 309 13.92 9.99 2.63
N SER A 310 12.87 9.77 1.86
CA SER A 310 12.55 10.56 0.68
C SER A 310 11.99 11.91 1.14
N LEU A 311 12.79 12.96 1.03
CA LEU A 311 12.36 14.31 1.34
C LEU A 311 11.98 15.03 0.05
N ALA A 312 10.73 15.52 -0.01
CA ALA A 312 10.31 16.39 -1.09
C ALA A 312 11.16 17.66 -1.10
N GLU A 313 11.34 18.26 -2.29
CA GLU A 313 11.74 19.67 -2.41
C GLU A 313 10.58 20.55 -1.88
N VAL A 314 10.41 20.59 -0.55
CA VAL A 314 9.44 21.42 0.14
C VAL A 314 10.05 22.82 0.36
N PRO A 315 9.29 23.92 0.32
CA PRO A 315 9.85 25.25 0.50
C PRO A 315 10.51 25.46 1.86
N THR A 316 11.77 25.61 1.81
CA THR A 316 12.87 26.28 2.55
C THR A 316 12.99 26.29 4.08
N LYS A 317 11.97 26.44 4.92
CA LYS A 317 12.18 26.48 6.39
C LYS A 317 11.85 25.17 7.09
N GLU A 318 10.76 24.57 6.71
CA GLU A 318 10.33 23.27 7.24
C GLU A 318 11.24 22.14 6.75
N LEU A 319 11.75 22.25 5.52
CA LEU A 319 12.68 21.26 4.96
C LEU A 319 14.01 21.18 5.74
N LYS A 320 14.58 22.31 6.14
CA LYS A 320 15.83 22.30 6.91
C LYS A 320 15.65 21.59 8.26
N ALA A 321 14.56 21.88 8.97
CA ALA A 321 14.25 21.22 10.23
C ALA A 321 13.99 19.71 10.04
N LEU A 322 13.31 19.32 8.96
CA LEU A 322 13.07 17.91 8.63
C LEU A 322 14.38 17.22 8.20
N GLN A 323 15.22 17.87 7.41
CA GLN A 323 16.53 17.33 7.01
C GLN A 323 17.45 17.14 8.21
N GLU A 324 17.54 18.12 9.11
CA GLU A 324 18.32 18.02 10.35
C GLU A 324 17.81 16.90 11.26
N ARG A 325 16.49 16.72 11.33
CA ARG A 325 15.87 15.62 12.05
C ARG A 325 16.14 14.27 11.38
N ALA A 326 16.06 14.18 10.06
CA ALA A 326 16.38 12.98 9.29
C ALA A 326 17.84 12.57 9.43
N MET A 327 18.77 13.53 9.48
CA MET A 327 20.18 13.26 9.70
C MET A 327 20.51 12.77 11.12
N LYS A 328 19.69 13.14 12.12
CA LYS A 328 19.87 12.72 13.53
C LYS A 328 19.20 11.40 13.86
N GLY A 329 18.11 11.04 13.18
CA GLY A 329 17.34 9.84 13.43
C GLY A 329 16.45 9.48 12.26
N GLY A 330 17.05 8.99 11.15
CA GLY A 330 16.31 8.59 9.96
C GLY A 330 15.20 7.58 10.24
N PHE A 331 15.41 6.69 11.20
CA PHE A 331 14.43 5.68 11.62
C PHE A 331 13.13 6.27 12.19
N ASP A 332 13.15 7.49 12.72
CA ASP A 332 11.94 8.18 13.22
C ASP A 332 10.91 8.46 12.11
N PHE A 333 11.32 8.35 10.85
CA PHE A 333 10.43 8.48 9.69
C PHE A 333 9.82 7.15 9.23
N ILE A 334 10.20 6.03 9.86
CA ILE A 334 9.61 4.73 9.57
C ILE A 334 8.39 4.55 10.46
N ASP A 335 7.21 4.52 9.86
CA ASP A 335 5.95 4.30 10.58
C ASP A 335 5.77 2.83 10.96
N PHE A 336 6.07 1.91 10.05
CA PHE A 336 6.20 0.48 10.31
C PHE A 336 7.06 -0.20 9.26
N TRP A 337 7.57 -1.36 9.58
CA TRP A 337 8.27 -2.23 8.66
C TRP A 337 7.84 -3.67 8.87
N ALA A 338 8.08 -4.50 7.86
CA ALA A 338 7.67 -5.89 7.86
C ALA A 338 8.67 -6.76 7.12
N ILE A 339 8.67 -8.05 7.44
CA ILE A 339 9.50 -9.06 6.78
C ILE A 339 8.56 -10.06 6.12
N ASP A 340 8.78 -10.30 4.84
CA ASP A 340 8.12 -11.38 4.11
C ASP A 340 9.04 -12.60 4.06
N PHE A 341 8.77 -13.59 4.90
CA PHE A 341 9.53 -14.84 4.95
C PHE A 341 9.23 -15.79 3.80
N GLU A 342 8.18 -15.56 3.05
CA GLU A 342 7.71 -16.43 1.97
C GLU A 342 7.80 -15.75 0.58
N TRP A 343 8.50 -14.65 0.49
CA TRP A 343 8.56 -13.85 -0.74
C TRP A 343 8.84 -14.68 -1.99
N ALA A 344 9.82 -15.58 -1.94
CA ALA A 344 10.16 -16.44 -3.06
C ALA A 344 9.10 -17.54 -3.33
N ASN A 345 8.45 -18.06 -2.28
CA ASN A 345 7.48 -19.16 -2.38
C ASN A 345 6.06 -18.67 -2.63
N GLY A 346 5.68 -17.51 -2.11
CA GLY A 346 4.36 -16.91 -2.29
C GLY A 346 4.09 -16.58 -3.75
N HIS A 347 5.07 -16.04 -4.44
CA HIS A 347 4.98 -15.72 -5.86
C HIS A 347 4.92 -16.93 -6.78
N GLN A 348 5.48 -18.09 -6.36
CA GLN A 348 5.44 -19.33 -7.14
C GLN A 348 4.19 -20.18 -6.90
N LYS A 349 3.54 -20.06 -5.75
CA LYS A 349 2.43 -20.92 -5.32
C LYS A 349 1.04 -20.29 -5.44
N ASN A 350 0.95 -18.99 -5.68
CA ASN A 350 -0.35 -18.33 -5.81
C ASN A 350 -0.97 -18.66 -7.18
N PRO A 351 -2.11 -19.37 -7.25
CA PRO A 351 -2.72 -19.76 -8.52
C PRO A 351 -3.11 -18.58 -9.42
N VAL A 352 -3.26 -17.38 -8.87
CA VAL A 352 -3.46 -16.15 -9.66
C VAL A 352 -2.22 -15.82 -10.49
N PHE A 353 -1.03 -16.28 -10.09
CA PHE A 353 0.24 -16.02 -10.75
C PHE A 353 0.71 -17.17 -11.67
N GLN A 354 -0.03 -18.29 -11.74
CA GLN A 354 0.33 -19.43 -12.60
C GLN A 354 -0.06 -19.24 -14.07
N ILE A 355 -0.63 -18.11 -14.43
CA ILE A 355 -1.21 -17.89 -15.77
C ILE A 355 -0.14 -17.52 -16.81
N ASP A 356 1.01 -17.93 -16.77
CA ASP A 356 2.02 -17.75 -17.81
C ASP A 356 3.34 -17.16 -17.25
N LYS A 357 4.46 -17.86 -17.46
CA LYS A 357 5.79 -17.38 -17.04
C LYS A 357 6.14 -16.02 -17.62
N GLN A 358 5.65 -15.71 -18.82
CA GLN A 358 5.87 -14.43 -19.48
C GLN A 358 5.04 -13.31 -18.84
N ARG A 359 3.83 -13.61 -18.36
CA ARG A 359 2.97 -12.66 -17.60
C ARG A 359 3.41 -12.47 -16.17
N GLN A 360 4.16 -13.40 -15.56
CA GLN A 360 4.71 -13.21 -14.21
C GLN A 360 5.68 -12.03 -14.12
N LEU A 361 6.43 -11.74 -15.19
CA LEU A 361 7.29 -10.56 -15.27
C LEU A 361 6.50 -9.25 -15.44
N GLU A 362 5.22 -9.35 -15.78
CA GLU A 362 4.32 -8.23 -16.05
C GLU A 362 3.34 -7.93 -14.89
N MET A 363 3.34 -8.74 -13.84
CA MET A 363 2.42 -8.57 -12.72
C MET A 363 2.75 -7.32 -11.90
N PRO A 364 1.71 -6.64 -11.38
CA PRO A 364 1.89 -5.51 -10.51
C PRO A 364 2.64 -5.94 -9.24
N PHE A 365 3.37 -5.00 -8.67
CA PHE A 365 4.12 -5.22 -7.44
C PHE A 365 3.17 -5.67 -6.33
N VAL A 366 3.42 -6.88 -5.79
CA VAL A 366 2.60 -7.51 -4.76
C VAL A 366 3.38 -7.49 -3.45
N HIS A 367 2.82 -6.88 -2.42
CA HIS A 367 3.27 -7.05 -1.06
C HIS A 367 2.45 -8.15 -0.41
N HIS A 368 3.06 -9.32 -0.24
CA HIS A 368 2.46 -10.37 0.54
C HIS A 368 2.69 -10.08 2.01
N TRP A 369 1.60 -9.87 2.76
CA TRP A 369 1.66 -9.72 4.20
C TRP A 369 1.24 -11.00 4.90
N GLN A 370 2.16 -11.54 5.70
CA GLN A 370 1.87 -12.59 6.66
C GLN A 370 2.45 -12.18 8.01
N ASP A 371 1.56 -11.88 8.95
CA ASP A 371 1.96 -11.61 10.32
C ASP A 371 2.00 -12.91 11.13
N TYR A 372 2.89 -12.98 12.11
CA TYR A 372 3.02 -14.08 13.06
C TYR A 372 3.34 -15.46 12.49
N ARG A 373 4.03 -15.54 11.39
CA ARG A 373 4.61 -16.80 10.98
C ARG A 373 5.73 -17.18 11.93
N THR A 374 5.48 -18.27 12.63
CA THR A 374 6.51 -18.97 13.37
C THR A 374 7.17 -19.99 12.46
N ARG A 375 8.40 -19.75 12.02
CA ARG A 375 9.30 -20.85 11.70
C ARG A 375 9.93 -21.29 13.01
N GLY A 376 9.51 -22.47 13.50
CA GLY A 376 10.08 -23.07 14.71
C GLY A 376 9.56 -22.54 16.05
N GLY A 377 8.34 -21.98 16.12
CA GLY A 377 7.63 -21.76 17.38
C GLY A 377 7.86 -20.43 18.09
N GLY A 378 8.50 -19.43 17.48
CA GLY A 378 8.67 -18.08 18.03
C GLY A 378 7.83 -17.02 17.30
N LEU A 379 7.25 -16.10 18.02
CA LEU A 379 6.65 -14.86 17.48
C LEU A 379 7.79 -13.95 17.03
N HIS A 380 7.79 -13.54 15.77
CA HIS A 380 8.66 -12.46 15.30
C HIS A 380 7.92 -11.13 15.48
N THR A 381 8.35 -10.34 16.45
CA THR A 381 7.87 -8.97 16.68
C THR A 381 8.65 -7.98 15.84
#